data_2f0c1eb9329e1a9b40d30823c65a7d54
#
_entry.id   2f0c1eb9329e1a9b40d30823c65a7d54
#
_cell.length_a   1.000
_cell.length_b   1.000
_cell.length_c   1.000
_cell.angle_alpha   90.00
_cell.angle_beta   90.00
_cell.angle_gamma   90.00
#
_symmetry.space_group_name_H-M   'P 1'
#
loop_
_entity.id
_entity.type
_entity.pdbx_description
1 polymer ?
#
loop_
_entity_poly.entity_id
_entity_poly.type
_entity_poly.pdbx_seq_one_letter_code
_entity_poly.pdbx_strand_id
1 'polypeptide(L)'
;MTVRVSKETVPVWEDWPELRAFPFLHGVTERVGGCSFGEYASLNCAFEGGDTALSVLENRRRLCDALSCDPLNITTTGGGEPGHIVVVGEVERGAGAGDHFCALKRTKALMTDLRDTPLFMFAADAVPLILFDAQHHACAVVTADIPELKNRLVSSVLFAMNIIYGSRPEELFAYIGPAASEEYVTVNVADALMKKQGEIGLTVHVNMKEAVERELKQGGVDSQHIFISNSCTYKERERFFSLRRQGIYCGRNTVFALLL
;
A
#
# COMPACT_ATOMS: atom_id res chain seq x y z
N MET A 1 -12.67 -21.00 36.18
CA MET A 1 -12.73 -20.36 34.84
C MET A 1 -11.29 -20.06 34.42
N THR A 2 -10.69 -20.89 33.59
CA THR A 2 -9.30 -20.68 33.16
C THR A 2 -9.33 -19.72 31.96
N VAL A 3 -8.89 -18.47 32.16
CA VAL A 3 -8.69 -17.54 31.08
C VAL A 3 -7.58 -18.09 30.20
N ARG A 4 -7.92 -18.60 29.02
CA ARG A 4 -6.93 -18.88 27.97
C ARG A 4 -6.40 -17.52 27.52
N VAL A 5 -5.21 -17.16 27.98
CA VAL A 5 -4.42 -16.11 27.35
C VAL A 5 -4.11 -16.63 25.96
N SER A 6 -4.78 -16.09 24.94
CA SER A 6 -4.40 -16.32 23.56
C SER A 6 -2.97 -15.84 23.41
N LYS A 7 -2.05 -16.69 22.90
CA LYS A 7 -0.74 -16.23 22.45
C LYS A 7 -1.01 -15.07 21.51
N GLU A 8 -0.57 -13.87 21.87
CA GLU A 8 -0.64 -12.72 20.98
C GLU A 8 0.14 -13.08 19.73
N THR A 9 -0.56 -13.18 18.61
CA THR A 9 0.08 -13.39 17.33
C THR A 9 0.75 -12.09 16.91
N VAL A 10 2.04 -12.15 16.61
CA VAL A 10 2.82 -11.00 16.14
C VAL A 10 2.35 -10.62 14.73
N PRO A 11 2.32 -9.33 14.37
CA PRO A 11 2.10 -8.90 12.99
C PRO A 11 3.02 -9.62 11.99
N VAL A 12 2.46 -10.03 10.87
CA VAL A 12 3.16 -10.71 9.77
C VAL A 12 2.97 -9.89 8.51
N TRP A 13 3.98 -9.87 7.66
CA TRP A 13 3.93 -9.19 6.36
C TRP A 13 4.72 -9.95 5.30
N GLU A 14 4.38 -9.68 4.04
CA GLU A 14 5.14 -10.10 2.87
C GLU A 14 6.04 -8.97 2.42
N ASP A 15 7.31 -9.26 2.17
CA ASP A 15 8.32 -8.32 1.71
C ASP A 15 9.16 -8.93 0.57
N TRP A 16 10.10 -8.17 0.05
CA TRP A 16 11.13 -8.66 -0.85
C TRP A 16 12.42 -8.97 -0.07
N PRO A 17 12.79 -10.26 0.11
CA PRO A 17 13.88 -10.65 1.00
C PRO A 17 15.25 -10.04 0.68
N GLU A 18 15.55 -9.79 -0.60
CA GLU A 18 16.82 -9.21 -1.02
C GLU A 18 17.01 -7.79 -0.48
N LEU A 19 15.95 -7.03 -0.29
CA LEU A 19 16.02 -5.68 0.26
C LEU A 19 16.30 -5.65 1.77
N ARG A 20 16.24 -6.78 2.47
CA ARG A 20 16.64 -6.89 3.88
C ARG A 20 18.13 -6.65 4.12
N ALA A 21 18.95 -6.66 3.05
CA ALA A 21 20.36 -6.31 3.12
C ALA A 21 20.61 -4.80 3.29
N PHE A 22 19.58 -3.97 3.09
CA PHE A 22 19.65 -2.52 3.21
C PHE A 22 19.03 -2.04 4.54
N PRO A 23 19.39 -0.84 5.02
CA PRO A 23 18.74 -0.22 6.19
C PRO A 23 17.33 0.28 5.81
N PHE A 24 16.47 -0.65 5.40
CA PHE A 24 15.15 -0.38 4.84
C PHE A 24 14.16 -1.48 5.23
N LEU A 25 13.08 -1.11 5.91
CA LEU A 25 11.97 -2.00 6.20
C LEU A 25 10.81 -1.68 5.28
N HIS A 26 10.21 -2.73 4.70
CA HIS A 26 9.12 -2.57 3.76
C HIS A 26 8.24 -3.81 3.75
N GLY A 27 7.04 -3.68 3.24
CA GLY A 27 6.17 -4.82 3.02
C GLY A 27 4.70 -4.48 2.98
N VAL A 28 3.92 -5.55 2.87
CA VAL A 28 2.45 -5.51 2.94
C VAL A 28 2.00 -6.45 4.03
N THR A 29 1.29 -5.93 5.05
CA THR A 29 0.86 -6.74 6.17
C THR A 29 -0.17 -7.79 5.75
N GLU A 30 -0.08 -8.95 6.40
CA GLU A 30 -1.19 -9.88 6.46
C GLU A 30 -2.23 -9.37 7.46
N ARG A 31 -3.42 -9.97 7.45
CA ARG A 31 -4.51 -9.58 8.36
C ARG A 31 -4.38 -10.08 9.79
N VAL A 32 -3.32 -10.84 10.11
CA VAL A 32 -3.10 -11.48 11.42
C VAL A 32 -2.22 -10.63 12.34
N GLY A 33 -2.34 -10.84 13.65
CA GLY A 33 -1.50 -10.16 14.66
C GLY A 33 -2.12 -8.90 15.27
N GLY A 34 -3.35 -8.57 14.92
CA GLY A 34 -4.08 -7.43 15.48
C GLY A 34 -5.13 -7.77 16.54
N CYS A 35 -5.95 -6.77 16.89
CA CYS A 35 -7.00 -6.87 17.90
C CYS A 35 -8.40 -6.54 17.36
N SER A 36 -8.54 -6.18 16.10
CA SER A 36 -9.86 -5.91 15.50
C SER A 36 -10.69 -7.18 15.35
N PHE A 37 -12.01 -7.01 15.27
CA PHE A 37 -12.99 -8.12 15.19
C PHE A 37 -13.79 -8.07 13.89
N GLY A 38 -14.56 -9.14 13.62
CA GLY A 38 -15.46 -9.24 12.49
C GLY A 38 -14.74 -9.12 11.15
N GLU A 39 -15.24 -8.29 10.26
CA GLU A 39 -14.69 -8.08 8.92
C GLU A 39 -13.29 -7.41 8.94
N TYR A 40 -12.92 -6.81 10.08
CA TYR A 40 -11.62 -6.15 10.30
C TYR A 40 -10.60 -7.07 10.98
N ALA A 41 -10.97 -8.31 11.31
CA ALA A 41 -10.10 -9.24 12.05
C ALA A 41 -8.87 -9.66 11.22
N SER A 42 -7.69 -9.36 11.76
CA SER A 42 -7.42 -8.76 13.06
C SER A 42 -6.55 -7.49 12.97
N LEU A 43 -5.58 -7.40 12.03
CA LEU A 43 -4.58 -6.31 11.93
C LEU A 43 -5.03 -5.24 10.94
N ASN A 44 -6.18 -4.60 11.20
CA ASN A 44 -6.58 -3.44 10.43
C ASN A 44 -5.99 -2.16 11.04
N CYS A 45 -5.11 -1.47 10.28
CA CYS A 45 -4.51 -0.20 10.67
C CYS A 45 -5.15 1.02 10.00
N ALA A 46 -6.19 0.82 9.18
CA ALA A 46 -6.90 1.90 8.49
C ALA A 46 -8.11 2.38 9.28
N PHE A 47 -8.30 3.68 9.37
CA PHE A 47 -9.51 4.26 9.95
C PHE A 47 -10.72 4.18 8.99
N GLU A 48 -10.46 4.06 7.69
CA GLU A 48 -11.52 3.87 6.71
C GLU A 48 -12.11 2.47 6.82
N GLY A 49 -13.40 2.37 6.51
CA GLY A 49 -14.12 1.10 6.49
C GLY A 49 -14.99 0.83 7.71
N GLY A 50 -14.84 1.61 8.80
CA GLY A 50 -15.77 1.57 9.94
C GLY A 50 -15.33 0.75 11.15
N ASP A 51 -14.05 0.39 11.24
CA ASP A 51 -13.46 -0.20 12.45
C ASP A 51 -13.39 0.83 13.59
N THR A 52 -13.24 0.37 14.83
CA THR A 52 -13.11 1.28 15.97
C THR A 52 -11.74 1.97 15.99
N ALA A 53 -11.72 3.26 16.30
CA ALA A 53 -10.47 4.00 16.38
C ALA A 53 -9.48 3.39 17.41
N LEU A 54 -9.97 2.87 18.52
CA LEU A 54 -9.15 2.21 19.54
C LEU A 54 -8.46 0.96 18.99
N SER A 55 -9.18 0.12 18.24
CA SER A 55 -8.59 -1.07 17.61
C SER A 55 -7.54 -0.69 16.57
N VAL A 56 -7.82 0.32 15.74
CA VAL A 56 -6.87 0.81 14.72
C VAL A 56 -5.59 1.33 15.37
N LEU A 57 -5.70 2.14 16.42
CA LEU A 57 -4.54 2.67 17.15
C LEU A 57 -3.71 1.56 17.82
N GLU A 58 -4.37 0.59 18.44
CA GLU A 58 -3.68 -0.55 19.04
C GLU A 58 -2.98 -1.42 17.96
N ASN A 59 -3.62 -1.64 16.81
CA ASN A 59 -2.99 -2.36 15.70
C ASN A 59 -1.77 -1.62 15.14
N ARG A 60 -1.85 -0.29 15.01
CA ARG A 60 -0.70 0.55 14.62
C ARG A 60 0.44 0.43 15.61
N ARG A 61 0.14 0.50 16.92
CA ARG A 61 1.14 0.30 17.97
C ARG A 61 1.82 -1.07 17.83
N ARG A 62 1.05 -2.16 17.68
CA ARG A 62 1.59 -3.52 17.51
C ARG A 62 2.48 -3.65 16.28
N LEU A 63 2.07 -3.04 15.16
CA LEU A 63 2.88 -3.04 13.94
C LEU A 63 4.16 -2.24 14.14
N CYS A 64 4.10 -1.06 14.75
CA CYS A 64 5.28 -0.25 15.07
C CYS A 64 6.22 -0.94 16.05
N ASP A 65 5.71 -1.64 17.06
CA ASP A 65 6.53 -2.46 17.95
C ASP A 65 7.31 -3.53 17.18
N ALA A 66 6.65 -4.20 16.22
CA ALA A 66 7.29 -5.19 15.35
C ALA A 66 8.31 -4.59 14.37
N LEU A 67 8.09 -3.36 13.92
CA LEU A 67 9.00 -2.60 13.04
C LEU A 67 10.06 -1.80 13.83
N SER A 68 9.97 -1.77 15.15
CA SER A 68 10.85 -0.97 16.04
C SER A 68 10.82 0.53 15.71
N CYS A 69 9.65 1.09 15.42
CA CYS A 69 9.46 2.50 15.10
C CYS A 69 8.45 3.18 16.05
N ASP A 70 8.48 4.53 16.10
CA ASP A 70 7.53 5.31 16.89
C ASP A 70 6.19 5.41 16.15
N PRO A 71 5.06 4.95 16.73
CA PRO A 71 3.74 5.09 16.12
C PRO A 71 3.31 6.56 15.92
N LEU A 72 3.88 7.53 16.63
CA LEU A 72 3.62 8.94 16.43
C LEU A 72 4.21 9.50 15.12
N ASN A 73 5.22 8.84 14.57
CA ASN A 73 5.86 9.21 13.32
C ASN A 73 5.15 8.63 12.09
N ILE A 74 4.14 7.76 12.27
CA ILE A 74 3.38 7.21 11.14
C ILE A 74 2.83 8.35 10.29
N THR A 75 3.21 8.38 9.02
CA THR A 75 2.63 9.30 8.05
C THR A 75 1.76 8.52 7.09
N THR A 76 0.50 8.89 7.00
CA THR A 76 -0.50 8.12 6.26
C THR A 76 -1.49 8.98 5.50
N THR A 77 -2.25 8.32 4.64
CA THR A 77 -3.23 8.94 3.75
C THR A 77 -4.64 8.77 4.29
N GLY A 78 -5.47 9.77 4.05
CA GLY A 78 -6.91 9.75 4.34
C GLY A 78 -7.69 9.88 3.06
N GLY A 79 -7.91 8.81 2.35
CA GLY A 79 -8.80 8.66 1.20
C GLY A 79 -9.09 9.87 0.29
N GLY A 80 -9.90 9.68 -0.74
CA GLY A 80 -10.39 10.76 -1.63
C GLY A 80 -9.71 10.78 -3.00
N GLU A 81 -10.45 11.25 -4.00
CA GLU A 81 -10.03 11.50 -5.38
C GLU A 81 -9.63 12.98 -5.58
N PRO A 82 -8.71 13.33 -6.48
CA PRO A 82 -7.80 12.55 -7.30
C PRO A 82 -6.51 12.16 -6.58
N GLY A 83 -5.74 11.21 -7.14
CA GLY A 83 -4.50 10.70 -6.57
C GLY A 83 -3.33 11.68 -6.63
N HIS A 84 -2.99 12.30 -5.51
CA HIS A 84 -1.81 13.16 -5.40
C HIS A 84 -0.58 12.34 -4.96
N ILE A 85 0.59 12.81 -5.33
CA ILE A 85 1.88 12.39 -4.79
C ILE A 85 2.27 13.42 -3.73
N VAL A 86 2.60 12.96 -2.52
CA VAL A 86 3.05 13.84 -1.44
C VAL A 86 4.48 13.49 -1.06
N VAL A 87 5.33 14.50 -1.03
CA VAL A 87 6.66 14.44 -0.45
C VAL A 87 6.52 14.64 1.06
N VAL A 88 6.91 13.63 1.82
CA VAL A 88 6.83 13.67 3.27
C VAL A 88 8.14 14.22 3.82
N GLY A 89 8.09 15.45 4.30
CA GLY A 89 9.14 16.11 5.06
C GLY A 89 8.86 16.12 6.55
N GLU A 90 9.63 16.91 7.31
CA GLU A 90 9.44 17.07 8.76
C GLU A 90 8.06 17.64 9.12
N VAL A 91 7.43 18.41 8.24
CA VAL A 91 6.10 19.02 8.46
C VAL A 91 4.99 17.98 8.35
N GLU A 92 5.13 17.04 7.42
CA GLU A 92 4.15 15.99 7.16
C GLU A 92 4.35 14.77 8.07
N ARG A 93 5.51 14.63 8.72
CA ARG A 93 5.81 13.50 9.63
C ARG A 93 4.74 13.41 10.72
N GLY A 94 4.20 12.21 10.90
CA GLY A 94 3.14 11.96 11.89
C GLY A 94 1.73 12.31 11.42
N ALA A 95 1.56 12.85 10.19
CA ALA A 95 0.25 13.17 9.65
C ALA A 95 -0.65 11.93 9.56
N GLY A 96 -1.74 11.91 10.32
CA GLY A 96 -2.69 10.81 10.38
C GLY A 96 -2.30 9.67 11.33
N ALA A 97 -1.23 9.82 12.12
CA ALA A 97 -0.77 8.79 13.07
C ALA A 97 -1.87 8.39 14.06
N GLY A 98 -2.49 9.36 14.70
CA GLY A 98 -3.50 9.17 15.73
C GLY A 98 -4.93 9.46 15.29
N ASP A 99 -5.13 10.11 14.15
CA ASP A 99 -6.43 10.62 13.73
C ASP A 99 -6.53 10.66 12.19
N HIS A 100 -7.64 10.15 11.67
CA HIS A 100 -7.96 10.19 10.24
C HIS A 100 -8.09 11.64 9.69
N PHE A 101 -8.56 12.59 10.49
CA PHE A 101 -8.75 13.97 10.03
C PHE A 101 -7.44 14.69 9.73
N CYS A 102 -6.37 14.30 10.42
CA CYS A 102 -5.02 14.82 10.24
C CYS A 102 -4.22 14.10 9.13
N ALA A 103 -4.78 13.05 8.52
CA ALA A 103 -4.12 12.30 7.46
C ALA A 103 -4.04 13.11 6.15
N LEU A 104 -3.02 12.81 5.34
CA LEU A 104 -2.79 13.47 4.05
C LEU A 104 -3.89 13.06 3.06
N LYS A 105 -4.79 13.99 2.76
CA LYS A 105 -5.99 13.73 1.96
C LYS A 105 -5.68 13.63 0.46
N ARG A 106 -6.51 12.85 -0.27
CA ARG A 106 -6.45 12.73 -1.73
C ARG A 106 -5.11 12.22 -2.26
N THR A 107 -4.40 11.42 -1.45
CA THR A 107 -3.03 10.99 -1.70
C THR A 107 -3.01 9.51 -2.07
N LYS A 108 -2.32 9.17 -3.16
CA LYS A 108 -2.15 7.80 -3.67
C LYS A 108 -0.68 7.37 -3.74
N ALA A 109 0.22 8.29 -3.41
CA ALA A 109 1.64 8.00 -3.25
C ALA A 109 2.25 8.90 -2.18
N LEU A 110 3.04 8.31 -1.30
CA LEU A 110 3.89 8.99 -0.32
C LEU A 110 5.34 8.71 -0.68
N MET A 111 6.20 9.70 -0.59
CA MET A 111 7.63 9.52 -0.81
C MET A 111 8.44 10.35 0.18
N THR A 112 9.60 9.83 0.62
CA THR A 112 10.46 10.47 1.61
C THR A 112 11.92 10.02 1.47
N ASP A 113 12.84 10.86 1.95
CA ASP A 113 14.23 10.54 2.27
C ASP A 113 14.52 10.65 3.78
N LEU A 114 13.48 10.89 4.58
CA LEU A 114 13.61 10.99 6.03
C LEU A 114 13.68 9.61 6.67
N ARG A 115 14.69 9.44 7.56
CA ARG A 115 14.77 8.27 8.44
C ARG A 115 13.69 8.30 9.51
N ASP A 116 13.41 7.16 10.09
CA ASP A 116 12.47 6.99 11.20
C ASP A 116 11.08 7.59 10.94
N THR A 117 10.68 7.63 9.66
CA THR A 117 9.39 8.13 9.19
C THR A 117 8.63 7.03 8.48
N PRO A 118 7.86 6.19 9.20
CA PRO A 118 7.10 5.11 8.58
C PRO A 118 5.98 5.66 7.71
N LEU A 119 6.06 5.38 6.42
CA LEU A 119 5.01 5.68 5.46
C LEU A 119 4.01 4.53 5.44
N PHE A 120 2.75 4.79 5.79
CA PHE A 120 1.68 3.80 5.76
C PHE A 120 0.64 4.17 4.71
N MET A 121 0.37 3.24 3.79
CA MET A 121 -0.78 3.30 2.90
C MET A 121 -1.63 2.04 3.05
N PHE A 122 -2.86 2.08 2.60
CA PHE A 122 -3.83 1.01 2.84
C PHE A 122 -4.39 0.48 1.52
N ALA A 123 -4.34 -0.85 1.36
CA ALA A 123 -4.84 -1.53 0.17
C ALA A 123 -5.72 -2.72 0.53
N ALA A 124 -6.78 -2.91 -0.25
CA ALA A 124 -7.54 -4.14 -0.32
C ALA A 124 -7.92 -4.34 -1.79
N ASP A 125 -7.17 -5.21 -2.48
CA ASP A 125 -7.20 -5.54 -3.91
C ASP A 125 -6.44 -4.60 -4.85
N ALA A 126 -6.30 -3.28 -4.54
CA ALA A 126 -5.41 -2.39 -5.28
C ALA A 126 -3.96 -2.87 -5.21
N VAL A 127 -3.16 -2.56 -6.22
CA VAL A 127 -1.74 -2.94 -6.27
C VAL A 127 -0.93 -2.04 -5.36
N PRO A 128 -0.29 -2.59 -4.31
CA PRO A 128 0.72 -1.89 -3.55
C PRO A 128 2.04 -1.92 -4.32
N LEU A 129 2.66 -0.75 -4.47
CA LEU A 129 3.99 -0.62 -5.04
C LEU A 129 4.88 0.11 -4.04
N ILE A 130 6.06 -0.44 -3.77
CA ILE A 130 7.10 0.17 -2.96
C ILE A 130 8.32 0.37 -3.85
N LEU A 131 8.82 1.61 -3.90
CA LEU A 131 10.05 1.96 -4.59
C LEU A 131 11.12 2.32 -3.57
N PHE A 132 12.34 1.86 -3.80
CA PHE A 132 13.49 2.15 -2.94
C PHE A 132 14.70 2.54 -3.78
N ASP A 133 15.30 3.67 -3.42
CA ASP A 133 16.56 4.17 -3.94
C ASP A 133 17.64 3.99 -2.86
N ALA A 134 18.53 3.02 -3.09
CA ALA A 134 19.60 2.74 -2.15
C ALA A 134 20.73 3.78 -2.20
N GLN A 135 20.90 4.51 -3.32
CA GLN A 135 21.94 5.52 -3.47
C GLN A 135 21.58 6.81 -2.75
N HIS A 136 20.35 7.29 -2.94
CA HIS A 136 19.90 8.55 -2.35
C HIS A 136 19.15 8.33 -1.04
N HIS A 137 19.03 7.06 -0.60
CA HIS A 137 18.32 6.67 0.62
C HIS A 137 16.91 7.28 0.65
N ALA A 138 16.15 7.05 -0.41
CA ALA A 138 14.78 7.54 -0.56
C ALA A 138 13.82 6.39 -0.89
N CYS A 139 12.57 6.53 -0.50
CA CYS A 139 11.54 5.54 -0.81
C CYS A 139 10.20 6.17 -1.18
N ALA A 140 9.37 5.38 -1.86
CA ALA A 140 7.98 5.73 -2.11
C ALA A 140 7.06 4.54 -1.86
N VAL A 141 5.85 4.82 -1.37
CA VAL A 141 4.75 3.87 -1.22
C VAL A 141 3.59 4.34 -2.07
N VAL A 142 3.05 3.46 -2.89
CA VAL A 142 1.97 3.76 -3.85
C VAL A 142 0.87 2.73 -3.71
N THR A 143 -0.38 3.14 -3.85
CA THR A 143 -1.51 2.22 -4.04
C THR A 143 -2.19 2.55 -5.36
N ALA A 144 -2.16 1.61 -6.31
CA ALA A 144 -2.71 1.79 -7.64
C ALA A 144 -3.89 0.84 -7.89
N ASP A 145 -5.04 1.40 -8.19
CA ASP A 145 -6.20 0.72 -8.76
C ASP A 145 -6.39 1.22 -10.21
N ILE A 146 -7.45 0.82 -10.86
CA ILE A 146 -7.73 1.15 -12.27
C ILE A 146 -7.64 2.67 -12.58
N PRO A 147 -8.20 3.58 -11.76
CA PRO A 147 -8.08 5.01 -12.04
C PRO A 147 -6.64 5.51 -12.05
N GLU A 148 -5.83 5.07 -11.08
CA GLU A 148 -4.43 5.47 -10.95
C GLU A 148 -3.59 4.94 -12.11
N LEU A 149 -3.84 3.70 -12.56
CA LEU A 149 -3.18 3.10 -13.73
C LEU A 149 -3.53 3.84 -15.02
N LYS A 150 -4.80 4.24 -15.20
CA LYS A 150 -5.21 5.06 -16.34
C LYS A 150 -4.51 6.42 -16.36
N ASN A 151 -4.30 7.00 -15.19
CA ASN A 151 -3.65 8.31 -15.02
C ASN A 151 -2.12 8.22 -14.93
N ARG A 152 -1.52 7.04 -15.16
CA ARG A 152 -0.08 6.82 -15.17
C ARG A 152 0.60 7.27 -13.87
N LEU A 153 0.00 6.94 -12.73
CA LEU A 153 0.50 7.34 -11.41
C LEU A 153 1.94 6.84 -11.18
N VAL A 154 2.26 5.59 -11.60
CA VAL A 154 3.60 5.01 -11.42
C VAL A 154 4.65 5.83 -12.16
N SER A 155 4.38 6.19 -13.43
CA SER A 155 5.27 7.06 -14.22
C SER A 155 5.46 8.42 -13.57
N SER A 156 4.40 8.98 -12.98
CA SER A 156 4.46 10.26 -12.26
C SER A 156 5.31 10.19 -10.99
N VAL A 157 5.24 9.06 -10.24
CA VAL A 157 6.06 8.83 -9.05
C VAL A 157 7.54 8.68 -9.43
N LEU A 158 7.86 7.90 -10.48
CA LEU A 158 9.23 7.78 -10.97
C LEU A 158 9.82 9.15 -11.35
N PHE A 159 9.04 9.95 -12.08
CA PHE A 159 9.44 11.31 -12.43
C PHE A 159 9.66 12.20 -11.19
N ALA A 160 8.75 12.14 -10.20
CA ALA A 160 8.86 12.90 -8.97
C ALA A 160 10.10 12.50 -8.16
N MET A 161 10.39 11.20 -8.01
CA MET A 161 11.60 10.71 -7.33
C MET A 161 12.88 11.20 -8.04
N ASN A 162 12.89 11.20 -9.38
CA ASN A 162 14.02 11.72 -10.14
C ASN A 162 14.23 13.23 -9.89
N ILE A 163 13.17 14.04 -9.95
CA ILE A 163 13.28 15.50 -9.78
C ILE A 163 13.68 15.88 -8.34
N ILE A 164 13.14 15.18 -7.34
CA ILE A 164 13.25 15.59 -5.92
C ILE A 164 14.49 14.98 -5.26
N TYR A 165 14.78 13.71 -5.53
CA TYR A 165 15.89 12.99 -4.89
C TYR A 165 17.06 12.69 -5.85
N GLY A 166 16.90 12.96 -7.16
CA GLY A 166 17.89 12.58 -8.17
C GLY A 166 17.89 11.09 -8.49
N SER A 167 16.86 10.36 -8.04
CA SER A 167 16.73 8.93 -8.27
C SER A 167 16.72 8.58 -9.75
N ARG A 168 17.58 7.67 -10.16
CA ARG A 168 17.62 7.17 -11.54
C ARG A 168 16.78 5.90 -11.63
N PRO A 169 15.82 5.81 -12.56
CA PRO A 169 14.90 4.67 -12.64
C PRO A 169 15.60 3.31 -12.71
N GLU A 170 16.72 3.22 -13.44
CA GLU A 170 17.52 1.99 -13.59
C GLU A 170 18.16 1.51 -12.29
N GLU A 171 18.26 2.37 -11.27
CA GLU A 171 18.84 2.05 -9.96
C GLU A 171 17.79 1.77 -8.89
N LEU A 172 16.51 2.06 -9.19
CA LEU A 172 15.41 1.83 -8.27
C LEU A 172 15.10 0.34 -8.12
N PHE A 173 14.85 -0.07 -6.89
CA PHE A 173 14.20 -1.34 -6.58
C PHE A 173 12.70 -1.13 -6.47
N ALA A 174 11.91 -2.02 -7.08
CA ALA A 174 10.45 -1.96 -7.13
C ALA A 174 9.82 -3.26 -6.63
N TYR A 175 9.09 -3.20 -5.51
CA TYR A 175 8.30 -4.31 -4.99
C TYR A 175 6.82 -4.10 -5.32
N ILE A 176 6.28 -4.96 -6.16
CA ILE A 176 4.84 -5.05 -6.47
C ILE A 176 4.23 -6.10 -5.54
N GLY A 177 3.50 -5.67 -4.54
CA GLY A 177 2.98 -6.52 -3.49
C GLY A 177 1.68 -7.28 -3.83
N PRO A 178 1.08 -7.95 -2.83
CA PRO A 178 -0.18 -8.69 -2.98
C PRO A 178 -1.33 -7.81 -3.44
N ALA A 179 -2.05 -8.26 -4.48
CA ALA A 179 -3.21 -7.57 -5.04
C ALA A 179 -4.24 -8.58 -5.57
N ALA A 180 -5.41 -8.14 -5.99
CA ALA A 180 -6.37 -9.02 -6.65
C ALA A 180 -5.82 -9.49 -8.01
N SER A 181 -5.88 -10.82 -8.25
CA SER A 181 -5.50 -11.39 -9.54
C SER A 181 -6.49 -11.00 -10.64
N GLU A 182 -6.03 -11.03 -11.89
CA GLU A 182 -6.77 -10.66 -13.09
C GLU A 182 -8.20 -11.21 -13.13
N GLU A 183 -8.40 -12.48 -12.78
CA GLU A 183 -9.71 -13.14 -12.80
C GLU A 183 -10.75 -12.49 -11.88
N TYR A 184 -10.32 -11.68 -10.90
CA TYR A 184 -11.19 -10.96 -9.96
C TYR A 184 -11.29 -9.46 -10.24
N VAL A 185 -10.59 -8.97 -11.26
CA VAL A 185 -10.58 -7.55 -11.63
C VAL A 185 -11.21 -7.39 -12.99
N THR A 186 -12.42 -6.82 -13.04
CA THR A 186 -13.15 -6.58 -14.27
C THR A 186 -13.39 -5.09 -14.48
N VAL A 187 -13.28 -4.64 -15.71
CA VAL A 187 -13.59 -3.28 -16.13
C VAL A 187 -14.58 -3.33 -17.27
N ASN A 188 -15.61 -2.49 -17.22
CA ASN A 188 -16.51 -2.30 -18.34
C ASN A 188 -15.78 -1.49 -19.43
N VAL A 189 -15.74 -2.00 -20.65
CA VAL A 189 -15.06 -1.33 -21.79
C VAL A 189 -15.69 0.03 -22.11
N ALA A 190 -17.00 0.20 -21.88
CA ALA A 190 -17.66 1.48 -22.05
C ALA A 190 -17.11 2.54 -21.06
N ASP A 191 -16.88 2.15 -19.81
CA ASP A 191 -16.25 3.03 -18.81
C ASP A 191 -14.78 3.30 -19.14
N ALA A 192 -14.09 2.29 -19.69
CA ALA A 192 -12.69 2.43 -20.13
C ALA A 192 -12.55 3.37 -21.32
N LEU A 193 -13.56 3.48 -22.19
CA LEU A 193 -13.56 4.32 -23.38
C LEU A 193 -14.30 5.67 -23.21
N MET A 194 -14.70 6.02 -21.99
CA MET A 194 -15.49 7.23 -21.69
C MET A 194 -16.81 7.33 -22.48
N LYS A 195 -17.43 6.22 -22.83
CA LYS A 195 -18.73 6.18 -23.50
C LYS A 195 -19.86 6.32 -22.48
N LYS A 196 -20.96 6.98 -22.90
CA LYS A 196 -22.11 7.29 -22.04
C LYS A 196 -22.71 6.02 -21.42
N GLN A 197 -23.13 6.14 -20.15
CA GLN A 197 -23.90 5.10 -19.43
C GLN A 197 -25.11 4.64 -20.25
N GLY A 198 -25.26 3.33 -20.44
CA GLY A 198 -26.43 2.72 -21.06
C GLY A 198 -26.15 1.75 -22.21
N GLU A 199 -24.94 1.66 -22.73
CA GLU A 199 -24.57 0.60 -23.68
C GLU A 199 -24.13 -0.65 -22.91
N ILE A 200 -24.63 -1.83 -23.30
CA ILE A 200 -24.19 -3.13 -22.79
C ILE A 200 -22.69 -3.25 -23.09
N GLY A 201 -21.87 -2.92 -22.11
CA GLY A 201 -20.44 -2.87 -22.26
C GLY A 201 -19.83 -4.26 -22.15
N LEU A 202 -18.90 -4.56 -23.07
CA LEU A 202 -18.02 -5.71 -22.94
C LEU A 202 -17.19 -5.55 -21.66
N THR A 203 -17.21 -6.56 -20.79
CA THR A 203 -16.36 -6.61 -19.59
C THR A 203 -15.05 -7.31 -19.93
N VAL A 204 -13.93 -6.72 -19.57
CA VAL A 204 -12.60 -7.31 -19.72
C VAL A 204 -11.95 -7.50 -18.36
N HIS A 205 -11.17 -8.58 -18.25
CA HIS A 205 -10.30 -8.80 -17.09
C HIS A 205 -9.03 -7.97 -17.22
N VAL A 206 -8.52 -7.48 -16.11
CA VAL A 206 -7.34 -6.61 -16.07
C VAL A 206 -6.31 -7.17 -15.09
N ASN A 207 -5.10 -7.42 -15.60
CA ASN A 207 -3.94 -7.72 -14.77
C ASN A 207 -3.29 -6.41 -14.30
N MET A 208 -3.69 -5.94 -13.11
CA MET A 208 -3.18 -4.67 -12.58
C MET A 208 -1.69 -4.73 -12.24
N LYS A 209 -1.18 -5.87 -11.74
CA LYS A 209 0.26 -6.02 -11.44
C LYS A 209 1.11 -5.91 -12.71
N GLU A 210 0.68 -6.56 -13.79
CA GLU A 210 1.34 -6.45 -15.10
C GLU A 210 1.29 -5.02 -15.65
N ALA A 211 0.20 -4.29 -15.42
CA ALA A 211 0.09 -2.90 -15.83
C ALA A 211 1.11 -2.02 -15.07
N VAL A 212 1.27 -2.22 -13.75
CA VAL A 212 2.30 -1.56 -12.94
C VAL A 212 3.70 -1.92 -13.43
N GLU A 213 3.99 -3.21 -13.63
CA GLU A 213 5.28 -3.69 -14.13
C GLU A 213 5.63 -3.04 -15.47
N ARG A 214 4.67 -2.98 -16.39
CA ARG A 214 4.85 -2.34 -17.70
C ARG A 214 5.18 -0.86 -17.58
N GLU A 215 4.50 -0.12 -16.69
CA GLU A 215 4.83 1.30 -16.43
C GLU A 215 6.23 1.47 -15.85
N LEU A 216 6.65 0.61 -14.92
CA LEU A 216 8.00 0.62 -14.36
C LEU A 216 9.06 0.41 -15.43
N LYS A 217 8.90 -0.61 -16.27
CA LYS A 217 9.82 -0.91 -17.39
C LYS A 217 9.87 0.22 -18.42
N GLN A 218 8.72 0.78 -18.78
CA GLN A 218 8.62 1.94 -19.67
C GLN A 218 9.29 3.19 -19.07
N GLY A 219 9.26 3.32 -17.73
CA GLY A 219 9.93 4.37 -16.99
C GLY A 219 11.43 4.16 -16.80
N GLY A 220 11.99 3.01 -17.26
CA GLY A 220 13.42 2.74 -17.22
C GLY A 220 13.89 1.90 -16.02
N VAL A 221 12.98 1.38 -15.19
CA VAL A 221 13.36 0.48 -14.07
C VAL A 221 13.89 -0.84 -14.64
N ASP A 222 15.07 -1.28 -14.17
CA ASP A 222 15.65 -2.55 -14.60
C ASP A 222 14.74 -3.72 -14.19
N SER A 223 14.49 -4.62 -15.12
CA SER A 223 13.66 -5.80 -14.89
C SER A 223 14.19 -6.71 -13.77
N GLN A 224 15.49 -6.70 -13.51
CA GLN A 224 16.12 -7.44 -12.41
C GLN A 224 15.85 -6.77 -11.04
N HIS A 225 15.49 -5.51 -11.04
CA HIS A 225 15.12 -4.75 -9.85
C HIS A 225 13.60 -4.70 -9.61
N ILE A 226 12.82 -5.50 -10.34
CA ILE A 226 11.37 -5.59 -10.14
C ILE A 226 11.01 -6.95 -9.55
N PHE A 227 10.49 -6.96 -8.34
CA PHE A 227 9.93 -8.15 -7.70
C PHE A 227 8.40 -8.07 -7.67
N ILE A 228 7.73 -9.15 -8.09
CA ILE A 228 6.28 -9.23 -8.15
C ILE A 228 5.80 -10.35 -7.25
N SER A 229 5.01 -10.00 -6.25
CA SER A 229 4.34 -10.97 -5.40
C SER A 229 3.38 -11.86 -6.20
N ASN A 230 3.43 -13.16 -5.95
CA ASN A 230 2.48 -14.12 -6.50
C ASN A 230 1.16 -14.19 -5.72
N SER A 231 1.09 -13.55 -4.55
CA SER A 231 -0.06 -13.60 -3.66
C SER A 231 -1.26 -12.86 -4.23
N CYS A 232 -2.46 -13.41 -4.00
CA CYS A 232 -3.73 -12.84 -4.40
C CYS A 232 -4.60 -12.51 -3.18
N THR A 233 -4.90 -11.23 -2.97
CA THR A 233 -5.69 -10.78 -1.82
C THR A 233 -7.10 -11.36 -1.81
N TYR A 234 -7.70 -11.61 -2.97
CA TYR A 234 -9.03 -12.22 -3.06
C TYR A 234 -9.03 -13.71 -2.71
N LYS A 235 -8.05 -14.49 -3.20
CA LYS A 235 -7.96 -15.95 -2.98
C LYS A 235 -7.50 -16.27 -1.57
N GLU A 236 -6.50 -15.58 -1.07
CA GLU A 236 -5.81 -15.88 0.18
C GLU A 236 -6.49 -15.20 1.38
N ARG A 237 -7.73 -15.55 1.62
CA ARG A 237 -8.62 -14.94 2.62
C ARG A 237 -8.09 -14.98 4.06
N GLU A 238 -7.29 -15.99 4.38
CA GLU A 238 -6.70 -16.11 5.72
C GLU A 238 -5.52 -15.15 5.93
N ARG A 239 -4.90 -14.71 4.82
CA ARG A 239 -3.75 -13.81 4.84
C ARG A 239 -4.13 -12.36 4.61
N PHE A 240 -5.08 -12.07 3.72
CA PHE A 240 -5.33 -10.70 3.27
C PHE A 240 -6.79 -10.27 3.38
N PHE A 241 -6.99 -8.98 3.64
CA PHE A 241 -8.26 -8.31 3.42
C PHE A 241 -8.49 -8.10 1.92
N SER A 242 -9.76 -8.15 1.51
CA SER A 242 -10.15 -7.93 0.12
C SER A 242 -11.49 -7.20 0.06
N LEU A 243 -11.51 -6.02 -0.54
CA LEU A 243 -12.70 -5.22 -0.76
C LEU A 243 -13.71 -5.94 -1.67
N ARG A 244 -13.20 -6.59 -2.71
CA ARG A 244 -14.03 -7.34 -3.69
C ARG A 244 -14.70 -8.56 -3.08
N ARG A 245 -14.07 -9.19 -2.08
CA ARG A 245 -14.62 -10.36 -1.39
C ARG A 245 -15.54 -9.99 -0.24
N GLN A 246 -15.18 -8.98 0.56
CA GLN A 246 -15.83 -8.65 1.83
C GLN A 246 -16.75 -7.42 1.75
N GLY A 247 -16.66 -6.62 0.67
CA GLY A 247 -17.39 -5.35 0.55
C GLY A 247 -16.67 -4.19 1.22
N ILE A 248 -17.31 -3.03 1.23
CA ILE A 248 -16.72 -1.75 1.67
C ILE A 248 -16.34 -1.72 3.16
N TYR A 249 -17.06 -2.48 3.98
CA TYR A 249 -16.83 -2.60 5.42
C TYR A 249 -15.85 -3.75 5.71
N CYS A 250 -14.61 -3.62 5.27
CA CYS A 250 -13.57 -4.60 5.57
C CYS A 250 -12.26 -3.90 5.97
N GLY A 251 -11.38 -4.66 6.61
CA GLY A 251 -10.04 -4.18 6.94
C GLY A 251 -9.19 -3.87 5.69
N ARG A 252 -8.05 -3.26 5.91
CA ARG A 252 -7.06 -2.94 4.87
C ARG A 252 -5.71 -3.54 5.24
N ASN A 253 -5.03 -4.09 4.26
CA ASN A 253 -3.64 -4.48 4.38
C ASN A 253 -2.78 -3.21 4.38
N THR A 254 -1.87 -3.09 5.35
CA THR A 254 -0.98 -1.93 5.43
C THR A 254 0.20 -2.13 4.49
N VAL A 255 0.40 -1.20 3.59
CA VAL A 255 1.60 -1.09 2.75
C VAL A 255 2.53 -0.14 3.46
N PHE A 256 3.73 -0.57 3.78
CA PHE A 256 4.64 0.27 4.56
C PHE A 256 6.06 0.31 3.99
N ALA A 257 6.71 1.44 4.20
CA ALA A 257 8.13 1.66 3.96
C ALA A 257 8.72 2.51 5.08
N LEU A 258 9.92 2.16 5.52
CA LEU A 258 10.65 2.84 6.61
C LEU A 258 12.14 2.81 6.33
N LEU A 259 12.75 3.97 6.21
CA LEU A 259 14.21 4.16 6.14
C LEU A 259 14.79 4.15 7.57
N LEU A 260 15.86 3.35 7.79
CA LEU A 260 16.52 3.19 9.09
C LEU A 260 17.78 4.04 9.21
#